data_bd08aefc514b1262f9fe5d3cabfcce22
#
_entry.id   bd08aefc514b1262f9fe5d3cabfcce22
#
_cell.length_a   1.000
_cell.length_b   1.000
_cell.length_c   1.000
_cell.angle_alpha   90.00
_cell.angle_beta   90.00
_cell.angle_gamma   90.00
#
_symmetry.space_group_name_H-M   'P 1'
#
loop_
_entity.id
_entity.type
_entity.pdbx_description
1 polymer ?
#
loop_
_entity_poly.entity_id
_entity_poly.type
_entity_poly.pdbx_seq_one_letter_code
_entity_poly.pdbx_strand_id
1 'polypeptide(L)'
;VPGLLDQRKNISYQTSNVIETLKRASDILEPHGLVMVLEPLNFRDHPGLFLSRSPQAYQICKSVDSPSCKILFDIYHQQIQEGNLIPNIESCWDEIGYFQIGDNPGRKEPLTGEINYNNIFKFIKEKNFDGILGMEHGKSLSGIKGEKALIDAYRRVDS
;
A
#
# COMPACT_ATOMS: atom_id res chain seq x y z
N VAL A 1 6.26 -8.45 -2.28
CA VAL A 1 7.27 -7.53 -2.83
C VAL A 1 8.16 -8.28 -3.80
N PRO A 2 8.43 -7.77 -5.03
CA PRO A 2 9.18 -8.50 -6.08
C PRO A 2 10.67 -8.70 -5.80
N GLY A 3 11.19 -8.34 -4.64
CA GLY A 3 12.59 -8.54 -4.27
C GLY A 3 13.49 -7.33 -4.50
N LEU A 4 14.81 -7.57 -4.52
CA LEU A 4 15.81 -6.51 -4.68
C LEU A 4 16.04 -6.17 -6.16
N LEU A 5 16.37 -4.91 -6.42
CA LEU A 5 16.85 -4.44 -7.72
C LEU A 5 18.25 -4.96 -7.98
N ASP A 6 18.46 -5.72 -9.05
CA ASP A 6 19.81 -6.09 -9.52
C ASP A 6 20.36 -4.97 -10.40
N GLN A 7 21.26 -4.16 -9.84
CA GLN A 7 21.88 -3.03 -10.55
C GLN A 7 22.71 -3.42 -11.79
N ARG A 8 23.05 -4.71 -11.95
CA ARG A 8 23.79 -5.22 -13.12
C ARG A 8 22.89 -5.53 -14.30
N LYS A 9 21.55 -5.51 -14.10
CA LYS A 9 20.56 -5.84 -15.13
C LYS A 9 19.75 -4.62 -15.51
N ASN A 10 19.33 -4.57 -16.77
CA ASN A 10 18.43 -3.53 -17.25
C ASN A 10 17.11 -3.57 -16.48
N ILE A 11 16.61 -2.40 -16.08
CA ILE A 11 15.38 -2.28 -15.30
C ILE A 11 14.15 -2.79 -16.09
N SER A 12 14.09 -2.54 -17.40
CA SER A 12 12.97 -3.01 -18.24
C SER A 12 12.93 -4.54 -18.32
N TYR A 13 14.10 -5.18 -18.38
CA TYR A 13 14.18 -6.65 -18.33
C TYR A 13 13.65 -7.21 -17.00
N GLN A 14 14.05 -6.59 -15.87
CA GLN A 14 13.56 -6.99 -14.55
C GLN A 14 12.05 -6.77 -14.44
N THR A 15 11.54 -5.63 -14.95
CA THR A 15 10.09 -5.34 -14.97
C THR A 15 9.31 -6.39 -15.77
N SER A 16 9.80 -6.77 -16.96
CA SER A 16 9.18 -7.81 -17.77
C SER A 16 9.13 -9.15 -17.03
N ASN A 17 10.21 -9.55 -16.36
CA ASN A 17 10.25 -10.79 -15.57
C ASN A 17 9.25 -10.76 -14.40
N VAL A 18 9.11 -9.61 -13.73
CA VAL A 18 8.12 -9.43 -12.65
C VAL A 18 6.71 -9.60 -13.23
N ILE A 19 6.38 -8.92 -14.32
CA ILE A 19 5.07 -9.00 -14.97
C ILE A 19 4.74 -10.44 -15.37
N GLU A 20 5.66 -11.14 -16.05
CA GLU A 20 5.46 -12.54 -16.46
C GLU A 20 5.26 -13.48 -15.26
N THR A 21 6.00 -13.26 -14.18
CA THR A 21 5.85 -14.05 -12.94
C THR A 21 4.47 -13.82 -12.32
N LEU A 22 4.03 -12.55 -12.27
CA LEU A 22 2.75 -12.18 -11.68
C LEU A 22 1.57 -12.65 -12.53
N LYS A 23 1.69 -12.68 -13.87
CA LYS A 23 0.69 -13.30 -14.76
C LYS A 23 0.48 -14.77 -14.42
N ARG A 24 1.57 -15.53 -14.34
CA ARG A 24 1.51 -16.96 -13.97
C ARG A 24 0.92 -17.16 -12.57
N ALA A 25 1.23 -16.29 -11.61
CA ALA A 25 0.65 -16.37 -10.29
C ALA A 25 -0.85 -16.04 -10.33
N SER A 26 -1.26 -15.05 -11.12
CA SER A 26 -2.67 -14.68 -11.31
C SER A 26 -3.47 -15.82 -11.93
N ASP A 27 -2.94 -16.52 -12.93
CA ASP A 27 -3.59 -17.70 -13.55
C ASP A 27 -3.92 -18.80 -12.50
N ILE A 28 -3.11 -18.90 -11.45
CA ILE A 28 -3.32 -19.86 -10.36
C ILE A 28 -4.36 -19.33 -9.36
N LEU A 29 -4.35 -18.03 -9.05
CA LEU A 29 -5.15 -17.44 -7.99
C LEU A 29 -6.58 -17.10 -8.44
N GLU A 30 -6.74 -16.66 -9.68
CA GLU A 30 -8.01 -16.18 -10.22
C GLU A 30 -9.16 -17.21 -10.16
N PRO A 31 -8.95 -18.50 -10.49
CA PRO A 31 -10.01 -19.51 -10.36
C PRO A 31 -10.49 -19.73 -8.92
N HIS A 32 -9.72 -19.28 -7.93
CA HIS A 32 -10.04 -19.41 -6.51
C HIS A 32 -10.57 -18.11 -5.90
N GLY A 33 -10.72 -17.04 -6.69
CA GLY A 33 -11.14 -15.73 -6.21
C GLY A 33 -10.12 -15.09 -5.25
N LEU A 34 -8.86 -15.50 -5.29
CA LEU A 34 -7.80 -14.95 -4.45
C LEU A 34 -7.12 -13.78 -5.13
N VAL A 35 -6.81 -12.74 -4.35
CA VAL A 35 -6.14 -11.54 -4.84
C VAL A 35 -4.75 -11.43 -4.20
N MET A 36 -3.74 -11.41 -5.04
CA MET A 36 -2.37 -11.06 -4.69
C MET A 36 -2.23 -9.54 -4.72
N VAL A 37 -1.65 -8.95 -3.70
CA VAL A 37 -1.41 -7.51 -3.65
C VAL A 37 0.08 -7.18 -3.66
N LEU A 38 0.44 -6.17 -4.46
CA LEU A 38 1.81 -5.65 -4.60
C LEU A 38 1.99 -4.43 -3.71
N GLU A 39 2.96 -4.47 -2.84
CA GLU A 39 3.28 -3.39 -1.93
C GLU A 39 4.56 -2.67 -2.35
N PRO A 40 4.48 -1.40 -2.79
CA PRO A 40 5.64 -0.52 -2.91
C PRO A 40 6.13 -0.08 -1.52
N LEU A 41 7.40 -0.31 -1.22
CA LEU A 41 7.98 0.03 0.08
C LEU A 41 8.95 1.20 -0.02
N ASN A 42 8.99 2.05 1.00
CA ASN A 42 9.86 3.21 1.02
C ASN A 42 11.34 2.83 1.10
N PHE A 43 12.19 3.64 0.48
CA PHE A 43 13.64 3.38 0.38
C PHE A 43 14.41 3.54 1.69
N ARG A 44 13.85 4.25 2.69
CA ARG A 44 14.51 4.50 3.98
C ARG A 44 14.51 3.25 4.84
N ASP A 45 13.35 2.60 4.93
CA ASP A 45 13.19 1.39 5.74
C ASP A 45 13.61 0.13 4.96
N HIS A 46 13.50 0.18 3.63
CA HIS A 46 13.74 -0.96 2.73
C HIS A 46 14.64 -0.56 1.54
N PRO A 47 15.94 -0.28 1.77
CA PRO A 47 16.83 0.15 0.70
C PRO A 47 17.07 -0.97 -0.33
N GLY A 48 17.15 -0.58 -1.60
CA GLY A 48 17.51 -1.49 -2.70
C GLY A 48 16.38 -2.35 -3.24
N LEU A 49 15.13 -2.14 -2.82
CA LEU A 49 13.99 -2.86 -3.38
C LEU A 49 13.70 -2.44 -4.84
N PHE A 50 13.23 -3.42 -5.62
CA PHE A 50 12.79 -3.19 -6.99
C PHE A 50 11.53 -2.31 -7.04
N LEU A 51 10.54 -2.59 -6.19
CA LEU A 51 9.25 -1.91 -6.17
C LEU A 51 9.17 -0.92 -5.01
N SER A 52 9.12 0.38 -5.32
CA SER A 52 9.10 1.42 -4.29
C SER A 52 8.11 2.56 -4.52
N ARG A 53 7.47 2.62 -5.70
CA ARG A 53 6.56 3.73 -6.06
C ARG A 53 5.20 3.24 -6.52
N SER A 54 4.16 3.98 -6.17
CA SER A 54 2.79 3.68 -6.57
C SER A 54 2.57 3.70 -8.10
N PRO A 55 3.11 4.64 -8.91
CA PRO A 55 2.98 4.57 -10.36
C PRO A 55 3.67 3.35 -10.98
N GLN A 56 4.77 2.87 -10.38
CA GLN A 56 5.43 1.66 -10.85
C GLN A 56 4.57 0.42 -10.58
N ALA A 57 3.96 0.31 -9.40
CA ALA A 57 3.02 -0.76 -9.07
C ALA A 57 1.80 -0.73 -9.99
N TYR A 58 1.26 0.47 -10.25
CA TYR A 58 0.14 0.67 -11.15
C TYR A 58 0.44 0.15 -12.57
N GLN A 59 1.58 0.55 -13.13
CA GLN A 59 2.02 0.09 -14.44
C GLN A 59 2.16 -1.45 -14.50
N ILE A 60 2.69 -2.06 -13.44
CA ILE A 60 2.84 -3.51 -13.35
C ILE A 60 1.47 -4.19 -13.30
N CYS A 61 0.55 -3.76 -12.41
CA CYS A 61 -0.79 -4.33 -12.29
C CYS A 61 -1.57 -4.19 -13.61
N LYS A 62 -1.54 -3.02 -14.26
CA LYS A 62 -2.15 -2.82 -15.58
C LYS A 62 -1.55 -3.74 -16.66
N SER A 63 -0.25 -4.01 -16.60
CA SER A 63 0.41 -4.91 -17.57
C SER A 63 0.14 -6.39 -17.29
N VAL A 64 -0.11 -6.76 -16.03
CA VAL A 64 -0.57 -8.11 -15.66
C VAL A 64 -2.00 -8.33 -16.14
N ASP A 65 -2.85 -7.30 -16.02
CA ASP A 65 -4.24 -7.27 -16.49
C ASP A 65 -5.09 -8.42 -15.92
N SER A 66 -5.06 -8.59 -14.59
CA SER A 66 -5.84 -9.61 -13.87
C SER A 66 -6.48 -9.03 -12.61
N PRO A 67 -7.73 -9.42 -12.29
CA PRO A 67 -8.37 -9.04 -11.03
C PRO A 67 -7.65 -9.64 -9.81
N SER A 68 -6.84 -10.67 -10.01
CA SER A 68 -6.05 -11.33 -8.95
C SER A 68 -4.69 -10.69 -8.69
N CYS A 69 -4.37 -9.53 -9.33
CA CYS A 69 -3.13 -8.79 -9.11
C CYS A 69 -3.44 -7.32 -8.93
N LYS A 70 -3.40 -6.83 -7.69
CA LYS A 70 -3.75 -5.46 -7.32
C LYS A 70 -2.65 -4.79 -6.49
N ILE A 71 -2.80 -3.50 -6.22
CA ILE A 71 -1.90 -2.73 -5.37
C ILE A 71 -2.33 -2.85 -3.92
N LEU A 72 -1.39 -3.08 -3.02
CA LEU A 72 -1.48 -2.70 -1.63
C LEU A 72 -0.89 -1.30 -1.49
N PHE A 73 -1.74 -0.32 -1.20
CA PHE A 73 -1.31 1.06 -0.97
C PHE A 73 -1.09 1.27 0.54
N ASP A 74 0.17 1.15 0.99
CA ASP A 74 0.53 1.48 2.37
C ASP A 74 0.77 2.99 2.49
N ILE A 75 -0.10 3.65 3.24
CA ILE A 75 -0.10 5.10 3.40
C ILE A 75 1.18 5.59 4.10
N TYR A 76 1.70 4.83 5.07
CA TYR A 76 2.96 5.13 5.74
C TYR A 76 4.15 5.09 4.75
N HIS A 77 4.25 4.01 3.97
CA HIS A 77 5.34 3.87 3.02
C HIS A 77 5.28 4.94 1.93
N GLN A 78 4.10 5.24 1.39
CA GLN A 78 3.97 6.22 0.33
C GLN A 78 4.11 7.66 0.84
N GLN A 79 3.79 7.96 2.09
CA GLN A 79 4.11 9.25 2.70
C GLN A 79 5.62 9.52 2.67
N ILE A 80 6.43 8.54 3.07
CA ILE A 80 7.90 8.67 3.10
C ILE A 80 8.50 8.70 1.69
N GLN A 81 7.96 7.90 0.78
CA GLN A 81 8.50 7.69 -0.55
C GLN A 81 8.13 8.78 -1.54
N GLU A 82 6.87 9.23 -1.52
CA GLU A 82 6.30 10.08 -2.56
C GLU A 82 5.61 11.33 -2.00
N GLY A 83 5.02 11.26 -0.81
CA GLY A 83 4.08 12.29 -0.35
C GLY A 83 2.86 12.38 -1.26
N ASN A 84 2.21 13.56 -1.30
CA ASN A 84 1.09 13.84 -2.22
C ASN A 84 0.03 12.71 -2.27
N LEU A 85 -0.34 12.17 -1.09
CA LEU A 85 -1.04 10.91 -0.94
C LEU A 85 -2.36 10.82 -1.71
N ILE A 86 -3.27 11.79 -1.51
CA ILE A 86 -4.60 11.74 -2.15
C ILE A 86 -4.53 11.74 -3.68
N PRO A 87 -3.76 12.61 -4.35
CA PRO A 87 -3.58 12.52 -5.80
C PRO A 87 -2.93 11.22 -6.27
N ASN A 88 -2.00 10.65 -5.50
CA ASN A 88 -1.36 9.38 -5.84
C ASN A 88 -2.35 8.20 -5.67
N ILE A 89 -3.18 8.20 -4.63
CA ILE A 89 -4.26 7.23 -4.46
C ILE A 89 -5.24 7.34 -5.65
N GLU A 90 -5.64 8.55 -6.01
CA GLU A 90 -6.58 8.76 -7.12
C GLU A 90 -6.03 8.24 -8.46
N SER A 91 -4.75 8.49 -8.74
CA SER A 91 -4.11 8.05 -9.99
C SER A 91 -3.95 6.54 -10.13
N CYS A 92 -4.01 5.81 -9.00
CA CYS A 92 -3.87 4.35 -8.97
C CYS A 92 -5.18 3.64 -8.59
N TRP A 93 -6.29 4.37 -8.47
CA TRP A 93 -7.52 3.94 -7.82
C TRP A 93 -8.07 2.60 -8.31
N ASP A 94 -8.15 2.41 -9.61
CA ASP A 94 -8.72 1.20 -10.25
C ASP A 94 -7.87 -0.06 -10.06
N GLU A 95 -6.64 0.09 -9.59
CA GLU A 95 -5.75 -1.03 -9.28
C GLU A 95 -5.50 -1.22 -7.79
N ILE A 96 -6.03 -0.38 -6.90
CA ILE A 96 -5.87 -0.57 -5.46
C ILE A 96 -6.87 -1.62 -4.95
N GLY A 97 -6.35 -2.72 -4.40
CA GLY A 97 -7.15 -3.79 -3.77
C GLY A 97 -7.08 -3.81 -2.24
N TYR A 98 -6.13 -3.08 -1.65
CA TYR A 98 -5.91 -3.09 -0.19
C TYR A 98 -5.18 -1.82 0.25
N PHE A 99 -5.59 -1.27 1.39
CA PHE A 99 -4.84 -0.20 2.05
C PHE A 99 -4.17 -0.68 3.33
N GLN A 100 -2.99 -0.16 3.63
CA GLN A 100 -2.38 -0.25 4.96
C GLN A 100 -2.24 1.13 5.59
N ILE A 101 -2.45 1.15 6.90
CA ILE A 101 -2.53 2.35 7.72
C ILE A 101 -1.44 2.33 8.77
N GLY A 102 -0.66 3.39 8.84
CA GLY A 102 0.32 3.68 9.85
C GLY A 102 0.72 5.14 9.75
N ASP A 103 0.79 5.86 10.88
CA ASP A 103 1.14 7.28 10.86
C ASP A 103 2.66 7.49 10.78
N ASN A 104 3.06 8.55 10.11
CA ASN A 104 4.46 8.96 9.99
C ASN A 104 4.67 10.31 10.71
N PRO A 105 5.76 10.44 11.47
CA PRO A 105 6.80 9.47 11.78
C PRO A 105 6.42 8.44 12.84
N GLY A 106 7.14 7.33 12.88
CA GLY A 106 7.10 6.36 13.98
C GLY A 106 6.18 5.16 13.78
N ARG A 107 5.40 5.11 12.70
CA ARG A 107 4.52 3.99 12.32
C ARG A 107 3.62 3.53 13.48
N LYS A 108 2.82 4.46 13.99
CA LYS A 108 1.83 4.26 15.06
C LYS A 108 0.41 4.47 14.52
N GLU A 109 -0.60 4.40 15.42
CA GLU A 109 -1.99 4.66 15.08
C GLU A 109 -2.22 6.07 14.49
N PRO A 110 -3.28 6.29 13.69
CA PRO A 110 -3.63 7.61 13.17
C PRO A 110 -3.67 8.70 14.24
N LEU A 111 -3.39 9.94 13.84
CA LEU A 111 -3.36 11.14 14.70
C LEU A 111 -2.14 11.20 15.66
N THR A 112 -1.14 10.36 15.46
CA THR A 112 0.11 10.44 16.23
C THR A 112 1.26 11.08 15.45
N GLY A 113 1.09 11.31 14.16
CA GLY A 113 2.09 11.85 13.24
C GLY A 113 1.58 13.01 12.38
N GLU A 114 2.10 13.10 11.16
CA GLU A 114 1.87 14.22 10.23
C GLU A 114 0.79 13.93 9.17
N ILE A 115 0.30 12.68 9.07
CA ILE A 115 -0.64 12.28 8.02
C ILE A 115 -2.06 12.72 8.41
N ASN A 116 -2.74 13.43 7.50
CA ASN A 116 -4.13 13.81 7.73
C ASN A 116 -5.08 12.67 7.38
N TYR A 117 -5.22 11.72 8.29
CA TYR A 117 -6.09 10.55 8.11
C TYR A 117 -7.57 10.89 7.96
N ASN A 118 -8.06 11.97 8.57
CA ASN A 118 -9.45 12.40 8.37
C ASN A 118 -9.75 12.67 6.88
N ASN A 119 -8.86 13.38 6.19
CA ASN A 119 -9.02 13.67 4.78
C ASN A 119 -8.87 12.42 3.90
N ILE A 120 -7.94 11.53 4.24
CA ILE A 120 -7.71 10.29 3.49
C ILE A 120 -8.90 9.35 3.63
N PHE A 121 -9.40 9.11 4.83
CA PHE A 121 -10.58 8.26 5.06
C PHE A 121 -11.83 8.83 4.38
N LYS A 122 -12.04 10.14 4.47
CA LYS A 122 -13.12 10.81 3.76
C LYS A 122 -13.03 10.57 2.24
N PHE A 123 -11.86 10.74 1.65
CA PHE A 123 -11.64 10.53 0.23
C PHE A 123 -11.91 9.07 -0.18
N ILE A 124 -11.40 8.09 0.57
CA ILE A 124 -11.60 6.66 0.31
C ILE A 124 -13.09 6.29 0.41
N LYS A 125 -13.81 6.84 1.40
CA LYS A 125 -15.25 6.65 1.60
C LYS A 125 -16.09 7.26 0.47
N GLU A 126 -15.75 8.47 0.03
CA GLU A 126 -16.43 9.14 -1.10
C GLU A 126 -16.25 8.39 -2.42
N LYS A 127 -15.16 7.65 -2.57
CA LYS A 127 -14.88 6.76 -3.71
C LYS A 127 -15.57 5.39 -3.61
N ASN A 128 -16.29 5.11 -2.51
CA ASN A 128 -16.98 3.84 -2.25
C ASN A 128 -16.05 2.62 -2.33
N PHE A 129 -14.88 2.70 -1.69
CA PHE A 129 -13.98 1.55 -1.59
C PHE A 129 -14.63 0.47 -0.73
N ASP A 130 -14.75 -0.74 -1.26
CA ASP A 130 -15.35 -1.91 -0.62
C ASP A 130 -14.32 -2.93 -0.09
N GLY A 131 -13.03 -2.61 -0.22
CA GLY A 131 -11.93 -3.43 0.25
C GLY A 131 -11.58 -3.20 1.73
N ILE A 132 -10.41 -3.67 2.12
CA ILE A 132 -9.93 -3.65 3.50
C ILE A 132 -8.93 -2.51 3.70
N LEU A 133 -9.10 -1.78 4.82
CA LEU A 133 -8.13 -0.85 5.35
C LEU A 133 -7.45 -1.51 6.57
N GLY A 134 -6.30 -2.14 6.34
CA GLY A 134 -5.59 -2.92 7.36
C GLY A 134 -4.70 -2.05 8.24
N MET A 135 -4.67 -2.36 9.54
CA MET A 135 -3.80 -1.71 10.51
C MET A 135 -2.43 -2.39 10.49
N GLU A 136 -1.39 -1.68 10.03
CA GLU A 136 -0.01 -2.18 10.06
C GLU A 136 0.92 -1.20 10.76
N HIS A 137 0.79 -1.12 12.07
CA HIS A 137 1.54 -0.19 12.91
C HIS A 137 1.64 -0.64 14.36
N GLY A 138 2.58 -0.05 15.09
CA GLY A 138 2.67 -0.19 16.52
C GLY A 138 1.67 0.71 17.26
N LYS A 139 1.69 0.64 18.59
CA LYS A 139 0.91 1.51 19.49
C LYS A 139 1.79 2.64 20.04
N SER A 140 1.25 3.85 20.17
CA SER A 140 1.95 4.99 20.76
C SER A 140 2.14 4.82 22.28
N LEU A 141 1.22 4.13 22.94
CA LEU A 141 1.24 3.82 24.36
C LEU A 141 1.25 2.30 24.59
N SER A 142 1.77 1.86 25.74
CA SER A 142 1.79 0.45 26.10
C SER A 142 0.50 -0.01 26.81
N GLY A 143 0.28 -1.34 26.83
CA GLY A 143 -0.81 -2.00 27.56
C GLY A 143 -2.20 -1.54 27.13
N ILE A 144 -3.17 -1.67 28.04
CA ILE A 144 -4.59 -1.33 27.83
C ILE A 144 -4.79 0.14 27.43
N LYS A 145 -3.94 1.06 27.94
CA LYS A 145 -4.01 2.48 27.54
C LYS A 145 -3.71 2.66 26.06
N GLY A 146 -2.73 1.94 25.54
CA GLY A 146 -2.39 1.96 24.12
C GLY A 146 -3.48 1.36 23.25
N GLU A 147 -4.12 0.29 23.69
CA GLU A 147 -5.26 -0.32 22.97
C GLU A 147 -6.45 0.63 22.88
N LYS A 148 -6.78 1.30 23.99
CA LYS A 148 -7.85 2.31 23.98
C LYS A 148 -7.52 3.49 23.08
N ALA A 149 -6.29 4.04 23.18
CA ALA A 149 -5.85 5.15 22.34
C ALA A 149 -5.94 4.81 20.84
N LEU A 150 -5.51 3.61 20.46
CA LEU A 150 -5.60 3.09 19.09
C LEU A 150 -7.07 3.02 18.62
N ILE A 151 -7.94 2.40 19.40
CA ILE A 151 -9.38 2.30 19.06
C ILE A 151 -10.01 3.69 18.93
N ASP A 152 -9.71 4.60 19.84
CA ASP A 152 -10.25 5.96 19.82
C ASP A 152 -9.72 6.76 18.64
N ALA A 153 -8.47 6.55 18.22
CA ALA A 153 -7.90 7.17 17.02
C ALA A 153 -8.69 6.76 15.75
N TYR A 154 -8.91 5.46 15.57
CA TYR A 154 -9.70 4.97 14.42
C TYR A 154 -11.14 5.47 14.42
N ARG A 155 -11.83 5.45 15.56
CA ARG A 155 -13.18 6.01 15.67
C ARG A 155 -13.27 7.48 15.27
N ARG A 156 -12.21 8.25 15.53
CA ARG A 156 -12.16 9.67 15.19
C ARG A 156 -11.89 9.94 13.73
N VAL A 157 -11.12 9.09 13.05
CA VAL A 157 -10.81 9.28 11.62
C VAL A 157 -11.83 8.64 10.69
N ASP A 158 -12.64 7.70 11.20
CA ASP A 158 -13.71 7.01 10.45
C ASP A 158 -15.09 7.68 10.65
N SER A 159 -15.13 8.86 11.25
CA SER A 159 -16.37 9.60 11.58
C SER A 159 -16.89 10.44 10.41
#